data_7f132116b569c71d81c5017a61f67154
#
_entry.id   7f132116b569c71d81c5017a61f67154
#
_cell.length_a   1.000
_cell.length_b   1.000
_cell.length_c   1.000
_cell.angle_alpha   90.00
_cell.angle_beta   90.00
_cell.angle_gamma   90.00
#
_symmetry.space_group_name_H-M   'P 1'
#
loop_
_entity.id
_entity.type
_entity.pdbx_description
1 polymer ?
#
loop_
_entity_poly.entity_id
_entity_poly.type
_entity_poly.pdbx_seq_one_letter_code
_entity_poly.pdbx_strand_id
1 'polypeptide(L)'
;MNIFQNILPYGKFGSSRAINAENPMGEKGKGGMAASGLGIGRKGSPCLQNIQPDSTTVLADISGCGVINHIWITVDNKTTAGDCFVLRDLILRMTWDDAENPAVEVPLGDF
;
A
#
# COMPACT_ATOMS: atom_id res chain seq x y z
N MET A 1 15.03 -20.82 -17.30
CA MET A 1 14.51 -20.56 -15.95
C MET A 1 13.03 -20.24 -16.05
N ASN A 2 12.19 -21.00 -15.43
CA ASN A 2 10.76 -20.71 -15.39
C ASN A 2 10.49 -19.81 -14.17
N ILE A 3 10.18 -18.54 -14.41
CA ILE A 3 9.88 -17.54 -13.36
C ILE A 3 8.79 -18.05 -12.40
N PHE A 4 7.82 -18.79 -12.89
CA PHE A 4 6.74 -19.33 -12.08
C PHE A 4 7.16 -20.44 -11.11
N GLN A 5 8.26 -21.13 -11.36
CA GLN A 5 8.77 -22.18 -10.44
C GLN A 5 9.35 -21.61 -9.16
N ASN A 6 9.82 -20.37 -9.18
CA ASN A 6 10.35 -19.70 -7.98
C ASN A 6 9.24 -19.09 -7.09
N ILE A 7 8.05 -18.91 -7.62
CA ILE A 7 6.90 -18.34 -6.89
C ILE A 7 6.05 -19.46 -6.26
N LEU A 8 5.99 -20.63 -6.89
CA LEU A 8 5.17 -21.76 -6.45
C LEU A 8 5.49 -22.31 -5.05
N PRO A 9 6.75 -22.39 -4.60
CA PRO A 9 7.06 -22.89 -3.27
C PRO A 9 6.47 -22.07 -2.14
N TYR A 10 6.35 -20.76 -2.34
CA TYR A 10 5.80 -19.84 -1.34
C TYR A 10 4.28 -19.98 -1.18
N GLY A 11 3.58 -20.34 -2.25
CA GLY A 11 2.12 -20.55 -2.22
C GLY A 11 1.69 -21.78 -1.41
N LYS A 12 2.62 -22.69 -1.11
CA LYS A 12 2.28 -23.96 -0.46
C LYS A 12 2.24 -23.86 1.07
N PHE A 13 2.93 -22.87 1.64
CA PHE A 13 3.07 -22.70 3.10
C PHE A 13 2.65 -21.32 3.60
N GLY A 14 2.26 -20.42 2.71
CA GLY A 14 1.85 -19.07 3.03
C GLY A 14 0.37 -18.82 2.82
N SER A 15 -0.10 -17.71 3.33
CA SER A 15 -1.42 -17.18 3.03
C SER A 15 -1.30 -15.86 2.31
N SER A 16 -2.11 -15.68 1.26
CA SER A 16 -2.21 -14.39 0.58
C SER A 16 -2.99 -13.40 1.43
N ARG A 17 -2.51 -12.18 1.47
CA ARG A 17 -3.15 -11.05 2.16
C ARG A 17 -3.16 -9.83 1.25
N ALA A 18 -4.14 -8.96 1.45
CA ALA A 18 -4.17 -7.63 0.86
C ALA A 18 -4.32 -6.59 1.96
N ILE A 19 -3.42 -5.62 1.95
CA ILE A 19 -3.46 -4.45 2.83
C ILE A 19 -3.93 -3.27 2.00
N ASN A 20 -4.93 -2.56 2.47
CA ASN A 20 -5.48 -1.38 1.82
C ASN A 20 -6.21 -0.50 2.85
N ALA A 21 -6.78 0.62 2.41
CA ALA A 21 -7.42 1.59 3.30
C ALA A 21 -8.59 1.01 4.11
N GLU A 22 -9.27 -0.01 3.62
CA GLU A 22 -10.37 -0.68 4.34
C GLU A 22 -9.93 -1.88 5.19
N ASN A 23 -8.72 -2.39 4.93
CA ASN A 23 -8.15 -3.54 5.62
C ASN A 23 -6.66 -3.29 5.92
N PRO A 24 -6.34 -2.33 6.78
CA PRO A 24 -4.95 -1.91 7.00
C PRO A 24 -4.08 -2.98 7.67
N MET A 25 -4.69 -3.93 8.36
CA MET A 25 -3.99 -5.04 9.00
C MET A 25 -3.87 -6.29 8.12
N GLY A 26 -4.42 -6.26 6.90
CA GLY A 26 -4.39 -7.41 6.01
C GLY A 26 -5.11 -8.65 6.56
N GLU A 27 -6.17 -8.47 7.32
CA GLU A 27 -6.91 -9.58 7.90
C GLU A 27 -7.60 -10.43 6.83
N LYS A 28 -7.58 -11.75 7.04
CA LYS A 28 -8.21 -12.70 6.12
C LYS A 28 -9.73 -12.47 6.05
N GLY A 29 -10.25 -12.34 4.84
CA GLY A 29 -11.68 -12.17 4.59
C GLY A 29 -12.21 -10.77 4.91
N LYS A 30 -11.36 -9.79 5.19
CA LYS A 30 -11.77 -8.41 5.50
C LYS A 30 -11.56 -7.42 4.34
N GLY A 31 -10.91 -7.84 3.25
CA GLY A 31 -10.76 -7.00 2.07
C GLY A 31 -12.05 -6.93 1.25
N GLY A 32 -12.27 -5.83 0.55
CA GLY A 32 -13.42 -5.64 -0.35
C GLY A 32 -14.78 -5.52 0.35
N MET A 33 -14.79 -5.21 1.64
CA MET A 33 -16.03 -5.18 2.45
C MET A 33 -16.65 -3.79 2.58
N ALA A 34 -15.92 -2.74 2.18
CA ALA A 34 -16.45 -1.39 2.27
C ALA A 34 -17.62 -1.19 1.28
N ALA A 35 -18.63 -0.52 1.76
CA ALA A 35 -19.79 -0.17 0.94
C ALA A 35 -19.57 1.18 0.23
N SER A 36 -20.13 1.29 -0.95
CA SER A 36 -20.27 2.55 -1.69
C SER A 36 -21.71 2.66 -2.21
N GLY A 37 -22.02 3.75 -2.91
CA GLY A 37 -23.30 3.89 -3.58
C GLY A 37 -23.60 2.81 -4.64
N LEU A 38 -22.60 2.04 -5.04
CA LEU A 38 -22.70 0.93 -5.97
C LEU A 38 -22.75 -0.46 -5.28
N GLY A 39 -22.70 -0.48 -3.96
CA GLY A 39 -22.69 -1.69 -3.15
C GLY A 39 -21.32 -2.01 -2.54
N ILE A 40 -21.25 -3.13 -1.82
CA ILE A 40 -20.04 -3.58 -1.15
C ILE A 40 -18.99 -3.99 -2.19
N GLY A 41 -17.74 -3.57 -1.95
CA GLY A 41 -16.60 -3.91 -2.82
C GLY A 41 -16.60 -3.26 -4.20
N ARG A 42 -17.48 -2.29 -4.42
CA ARG A 42 -17.59 -1.57 -5.70
C ARG A 42 -16.72 -0.31 -5.71
N LYS A 43 -16.63 0.33 -6.88
CA LYS A 43 -15.96 1.63 -7.04
C LYS A 43 -16.46 2.66 -6.03
N GLY A 44 -15.58 3.46 -5.51
CA GLY A 44 -15.86 4.39 -4.42
C GLY A 44 -15.56 3.83 -3.04
N SER A 45 -14.96 2.64 -3.00
CA SER A 45 -14.41 2.07 -1.77
C SER A 45 -13.41 2.99 -1.10
N PRO A 46 -13.17 2.83 0.20
CA PRO A 46 -12.38 3.77 0.98
C PRO A 46 -10.96 3.91 0.43
N CYS A 47 -10.47 5.11 0.53
CA CYS A 47 -9.09 5.47 0.27
C CYS A 47 -8.55 6.21 1.48
N LEU A 48 -7.25 6.37 1.57
CA LEU A 48 -6.63 7.27 2.53
C LEU A 48 -7.00 8.69 2.14
N GLN A 49 -7.61 9.42 3.05
CA GLN A 49 -8.08 10.78 2.80
C GLN A 49 -7.34 11.78 3.66
N ASN A 50 -7.20 13.00 3.13
CA ASN A 50 -6.70 14.14 3.89
C ASN A 50 -5.32 13.93 4.49
N ILE A 51 -4.40 13.29 3.74
CA ILE A 51 -3.00 13.20 4.15
C ILE A 51 -2.46 14.64 4.25
N GLN A 52 -2.07 15.02 5.45
CA GLN A 52 -1.60 16.38 5.72
C GLN A 52 -0.13 16.55 5.34
N PRO A 53 0.29 17.76 4.92
CA PRO A 53 1.69 18.09 4.80
C PRO A 53 2.47 17.77 6.08
N ASP A 54 3.73 17.42 5.94
CA ASP A 54 4.64 17.09 7.07
C ASP A 54 4.15 15.98 8.00
N SER A 55 3.23 15.14 7.51
CA SER A 55 2.73 13.98 8.24
C SER A 55 3.27 12.68 7.67
N THR A 56 3.26 11.63 8.48
CA THR A 56 3.56 10.27 8.05
C THR A 56 2.33 9.40 8.18
N THR A 57 1.99 8.71 7.11
CA THR A 57 0.90 7.73 7.10
C THR A 57 1.47 6.34 6.90
N VAL A 58 1.21 5.44 7.83
CA VAL A 58 1.63 4.05 7.72
C VAL A 58 0.69 3.33 6.74
N LEU A 59 1.24 2.83 5.65
CA LEU A 59 0.49 2.08 4.65
C LEU A 59 0.39 0.60 5.02
N ALA A 60 1.45 0.03 5.59
CA ALA A 60 1.52 -1.36 6.00
C ALA A 60 2.48 -1.51 7.18
N ASP A 61 2.08 -2.30 8.16
CA ASP A 61 2.91 -2.77 9.26
C ASP A 61 2.75 -4.28 9.33
N ILE A 62 3.79 -4.99 8.93
CA ILE A 62 3.74 -6.43 8.68
C ILE A 62 4.76 -7.12 9.58
N SER A 63 4.30 -8.04 10.41
CA SER A 63 5.16 -8.90 11.22
C SER A 63 5.30 -10.28 10.61
N GLY A 64 6.49 -10.85 10.73
CA GLY A 64 6.81 -12.19 10.24
C GLY A 64 7.45 -12.19 8.84
N CYS A 65 7.71 -13.38 8.33
CA CYS A 65 8.31 -13.56 7.02
C CYS A 65 7.25 -13.48 5.92
N GLY A 66 7.58 -12.78 4.85
CA GLY A 66 6.66 -12.65 3.73
C GLY A 66 7.28 -12.02 2.50
N VAL A 67 6.50 -11.90 1.46
CA VAL A 67 6.88 -11.25 0.20
C VAL A 67 5.77 -10.29 -0.19
N ILE A 68 6.13 -9.06 -0.48
CA ILE A 68 5.24 -8.10 -1.13
C ILE A 68 5.33 -8.37 -2.64
N ASN A 69 4.29 -8.94 -3.21
CA ASN A 69 4.26 -9.30 -4.62
C ASN A 69 3.74 -8.19 -5.51
N HIS A 70 2.99 -7.26 -4.96
CA HIS A 70 2.32 -6.22 -5.73
C HIS A 70 2.06 -4.99 -4.87
N ILE A 71 2.37 -3.84 -5.42
CA ILE A 71 2.00 -2.52 -4.86
C ILE A 71 1.24 -1.78 -5.95
N TRP A 72 0.03 -1.35 -5.62
CA TRP A 72 -0.80 -0.55 -6.52
C TRP A 72 -1.25 0.71 -5.79
N ILE A 73 -0.90 1.87 -6.33
CA ILE A 73 -1.19 3.16 -5.73
C ILE A 73 -1.73 4.09 -6.81
N THR A 74 -2.81 4.79 -6.51
CA THR A 74 -3.24 5.98 -7.24
C THR A 74 -3.30 7.15 -6.29
N VAL A 75 -3.07 8.34 -6.83
CA VAL A 75 -3.11 9.59 -6.07
C VAL A 75 -4.05 10.55 -6.78
N ASP A 76 -4.96 11.12 -6.01
CA ASP A 76 -5.79 12.23 -6.45
C ASP A 76 -5.31 13.50 -5.72
N ASN A 77 -4.79 14.43 -6.48
CA ASN A 77 -4.32 15.70 -5.93
C ASN A 77 -5.50 16.65 -5.75
N LYS A 78 -5.87 16.88 -4.50
CA LYS A 78 -6.92 17.84 -4.13
C LYS A 78 -6.38 19.14 -3.54
N THR A 79 -5.08 19.33 -3.59
CA THR A 79 -4.44 20.55 -3.13
C THR A 79 -4.78 21.69 -4.10
N THR A 80 -5.31 22.77 -3.57
CA THR A 80 -5.73 23.95 -4.36
C THR A 80 -4.70 25.07 -4.33
N ALA A 81 -3.63 24.92 -3.58
CA ALA A 81 -2.61 25.95 -3.36
C ALA A 81 -1.36 25.70 -4.19
N GLY A 82 -1.06 26.63 -5.09
CA GLY A 82 0.26 26.75 -5.73
C GLY A 82 0.69 25.61 -6.66
N ASP A 83 1.94 25.65 -7.03
CA ASP A 83 2.60 24.61 -7.81
C ASP A 83 2.84 23.37 -6.93
N CYS A 84 1.94 22.42 -6.92
CA CYS A 84 2.16 21.18 -6.20
C CYS A 84 2.42 20.04 -7.17
N PHE A 85 3.45 19.29 -6.86
CA PHE A 85 3.91 18.13 -7.61
C PHE A 85 3.69 16.88 -6.74
N VAL A 86 2.44 16.48 -6.57
CA VAL A 86 2.03 15.46 -5.59
C VAL A 86 2.87 14.17 -5.65
N LEU A 87 3.28 13.74 -6.83
CA LEU A 87 4.13 12.56 -6.98
C LEU A 87 5.59 12.79 -6.58
N ARG A 88 6.02 14.05 -6.46
CA ARG A 88 7.34 14.45 -5.95
C ARG A 88 7.28 14.79 -4.47
N ASP A 89 6.15 15.27 -3.99
CA ASP A 89 5.95 15.70 -2.61
C ASP A 89 5.65 14.53 -1.67
N LEU A 90 5.07 13.45 -2.20
CA LEU A 90 4.87 12.22 -1.45
C LEU A 90 6.12 11.35 -1.47
N ILE A 91 6.67 11.09 -0.29
CA ILE A 91 7.85 10.24 -0.14
C ILE A 91 7.41 8.85 0.32
N LEU A 92 7.76 7.83 -0.46
CA LEU A 92 7.58 6.44 -0.09
C LEU A 92 8.79 5.96 0.69
N ARG A 93 8.56 5.41 1.88
CA ARG A 93 9.59 4.76 2.71
C ARG A 93 9.23 3.31 2.94
N MET A 94 10.23 2.45 2.90
CA MET A 94 10.11 1.04 3.29
C MET A 94 11.28 0.68 4.21
N THR A 95 10.95 0.16 5.38
CA THR A 95 11.91 -0.27 6.39
C THR A 95 11.69 -1.75 6.67
N TRP A 96 12.76 -2.51 6.74
CA TRP A 96 12.76 -3.94 7.01
C TRP A 96 13.47 -4.23 8.33
N ASP A 97 12.96 -5.22 9.05
CA ASP A 97 13.62 -5.81 10.23
C ASP A 97 14.05 -4.77 11.29
N ASP A 98 13.18 -3.79 11.54
CA ASP A 98 13.40 -2.70 12.51
C ASP A 98 14.70 -1.92 12.26
N ALA A 99 15.17 -1.84 11.01
CA ALA A 99 16.34 -1.07 10.66
C ALA A 99 16.16 0.41 10.99
N GLU A 100 17.23 1.05 11.45
CA GLU A 100 17.24 2.47 11.80
C GLU A 100 16.95 3.36 10.57
N ASN A 101 17.43 2.94 9.41
CA ASN A 101 17.25 3.67 8.16
C ASN A 101 16.34 2.88 7.20
N PRO A 102 15.49 3.57 6.42
CA PRO A 102 14.70 2.92 5.40
C PRO A 102 15.59 2.32 4.30
N ALA A 103 15.20 1.14 3.81
CA ALA A 103 15.83 0.54 2.64
C ALA A 103 15.38 1.22 1.33
N VAL A 104 14.20 1.81 1.35
CA VAL A 104 13.65 2.62 0.25
C VAL A 104 13.19 3.95 0.83
N GLU A 105 13.64 5.05 0.21
CA GLU A 105 13.16 6.39 0.47
C GLU A 105 13.25 7.18 -0.82
N VAL A 106 12.14 7.34 -1.50
CA VAL A 106 12.06 7.99 -2.82
C VAL A 106 10.75 8.76 -2.98
N PRO A 107 10.71 9.80 -3.80
CA PRO A 107 9.45 10.35 -4.26
C PRO A 107 8.60 9.28 -4.93
N LEU A 108 7.30 9.30 -4.66
CA LEU A 108 6.39 8.26 -5.16
C LEU A 108 6.44 8.13 -6.70
N GLY A 109 6.65 9.23 -7.40
CA GLY A 109 6.74 9.23 -8.86
C GLY A 109 8.03 8.61 -9.40
N ASP A 110 9.03 8.37 -8.57
CA ASP A 110 10.31 7.78 -8.94
C ASP A 110 10.41 6.29 -8.53
N PHE A 111 9.43 5.76 -7.81
CA PHE A 111 9.36 4.36 -7.41
C PHE A 111 8.73 3.54 -8.52
#